data_7ff0165d3980fca83f706da700bed44e
#
_entry.id   7ff0165d3980fca83f706da700bed44e
#
_cell.length_a   1.000
_cell.length_b   1.000
_cell.length_c   1.000
_cell.angle_alpha   90.00
_cell.angle_beta   90.00
_cell.angle_gamma   90.00
#
_symmetry.space_group_name_H-M   'P 1'
#
loop_
_entity.id
_entity.type
_entity.pdbx_description
1 polymer ?
#
loop_
_entity_poly.entity_id
_entity_poly.type
_entity_poly.pdbx_seq_one_letter_code
_entity_poly.pdbx_strand_id
1 'polypeptide(L)'
;LTRAAVGHLSKAKKGMPKFVGEIRLDKAPADKQYQVGDEITLEGLFGMGDFVDVTGTTVGRGFAGVMKRHHMAGFPASHGTHEYFRHGGSIGNRKFPGRVFKNKRMGGHMGCDVMTQQNLKVVSVRPEENLLLIEGSIPGAKNSIIFVSGAIKKTAKKGAKKAKQ
;
A
#
# COMPACT_ATOMS: atom_id res chain seq x y z
N LEU A 1 9.74 -22.29 -3.89
CA LEU A 1 8.33 -22.65 -3.79
C LEU A 1 8.19 -24.03 -3.14
N THR A 2 7.19 -24.22 -2.27
CA THR A 2 6.88 -25.54 -1.66
C THR A 2 6.23 -26.44 -2.71
N ARG A 3 6.30 -27.80 -2.50
CA ARG A 3 5.63 -28.77 -3.38
C ARG A 3 4.14 -28.49 -3.54
N ALA A 4 3.48 -28.07 -2.45
CA ALA A 4 2.06 -27.70 -2.48
C ALA A 4 1.77 -26.50 -3.39
N ALA A 5 2.60 -25.45 -3.32
CA ALA A 5 2.50 -24.28 -4.20
C ALA A 5 2.73 -24.64 -5.67
N VAL A 6 3.73 -25.50 -5.93
CA VAL A 6 4.00 -26.00 -7.28
C VAL A 6 2.79 -26.76 -7.83
N GLY A 7 2.20 -27.68 -7.04
CA GLY A 7 1.00 -28.42 -7.45
C GLY A 7 -0.23 -27.53 -7.69
N HIS A 8 -0.39 -26.45 -6.91
CA HIS A 8 -1.46 -25.46 -7.12
C HIS A 8 -1.26 -24.70 -8.44
N LEU A 9 -0.06 -24.20 -8.69
CA LEU A 9 0.26 -23.37 -9.84
C LEU A 9 0.37 -24.17 -11.15
N SER A 10 0.72 -25.45 -11.09
CA SER A 10 0.81 -26.33 -12.27
C SER A 10 -0.49 -26.42 -13.06
N LYS A 11 -1.65 -26.21 -12.41
CA LYS A 11 -2.96 -26.17 -13.05
C LYS A 11 -3.08 -25.07 -14.10
N ALA A 12 -2.36 -23.98 -13.95
CA ALA A 12 -2.36 -22.87 -14.90
C ALA A 12 -1.51 -23.12 -16.16
N LYS A 13 -0.72 -24.22 -16.19
CA LYS A 13 0.19 -24.58 -17.30
C LYS A 13 1.15 -23.45 -17.75
N LYS A 14 1.34 -22.44 -16.90
CA LYS A 14 2.29 -21.33 -17.09
C LYS A 14 3.42 -21.45 -16.07
N GLY A 15 4.50 -20.74 -16.30
CA GLY A 15 5.69 -20.77 -15.43
C GLY A 15 5.37 -20.48 -13.96
N MET A 16 6.33 -20.66 -13.07
CA MET A 16 6.16 -20.42 -11.63
C MET A 16 6.24 -18.93 -11.32
N PRO A 17 5.13 -18.25 -10.98
CA PRO A 17 5.13 -16.84 -10.65
C PRO A 17 5.85 -16.61 -9.30
N LYS A 18 6.57 -15.51 -9.21
CA LYS A 18 7.23 -15.08 -7.96
C LYS A 18 6.21 -14.60 -6.92
N PHE A 19 5.08 -14.09 -7.37
CA PHE A 19 4.05 -13.51 -6.55
C PHE A 19 2.67 -14.05 -6.95
N VAL A 20 1.84 -14.33 -5.96
CA VAL A 20 0.44 -14.76 -6.14
C VAL A 20 -0.45 -13.84 -5.34
N GLY A 21 -1.49 -13.31 -5.94
CA GLY A 21 -2.47 -12.44 -5.30
C GLY A 21 -3.88 -12.78 -5.73
N GLU A 22 -4.86 -12.38 -4.95
CA GLU A 22 -6.28 -12.59 -5.23
C GLU A 22 -6.96 -11.24 -5.49
N ILE A 23 -7.82 -11.20 -6.50
CA ILE A 23 -8.63 -10.04 -6.85
C ILE A 23 -10.08 -10.50 -6.93
N ARG A 24 -10.99 -9.81 -6.22
CA ARG A 24 -12.43 -10.07 -6.32
C ARG A 24 -12.96 -9.52 -7.64
N LEU A 25 -13.67 -10.36 -8.37
CA LEU A 25 -14.24 -10.03 -9.68
C LEU A 25 -15.64 -9.39 -9.60
N ASP A 26 -16.22 -9.25 -8.41
CA ASP A 26 -17.57 -8.68 -8.20
C ASP A 26 -17.73 -7.27 -8.81
N LYS A 27 -16.63 -6.59 -9.09
CA LYS A 27 -16.59 -5.26 -9.71
C LYS A 27 -15.97 -5.28 -11.12
N ALA A 28 -15.66 -6.44 -11.65
CA ALA A 28 -15.19 -6.55 -13.03
C ALA A 28 -16.34 -6.25 -13.99
N PRO A 29 -16.07 -5.64 -15.16
CA PRO A 29 -17.07 -5.51 -16.20
C PRO A 29 -17.62 -6.89 -16.55
N ALA A 30 -18.93 -7.03 -16.58
CA ALA A 30 -19.62 -8.30 -16.85
C ALA A 30 -19.20 -8.96 -18.17
N ASP A 31 -18.61 -8.20 -19.06
CA ASP A 31 -18.24 -8.62 -20.42
C ASP A 31 -16.89 -9.35 -20.49
N LYS A 32 -16.09 -9.38 -19.42
CA LYS A 32 -14.79 -10.06 -19.42
C LYS A 32 -14.82 -11.32 -18.56
N GLN A 33 -14.96 -12.45 -19.21
CA GLN A 33 -14.74 -13.77 -18.61
C GLN A 33 -13.26 -14.12 -18.68
N TYR A 34 -12.59 -14.21 -17.52
CA TYR A 34 -11.19 -14.61 -17.45
C TYR A 34 -11.08 -16.13 -17.42
N GLN A 35 -10.22 -16.69 -18.26
CA GLN A 35 -9.92 -18.12 -18.33
C GLN A 35 -8.57 -18.41 -17.66
N VAL A 36 -8.40 -19.66 -17.22
CA VAL A 36 -7.12 -20.08 -16.62
C VAL A 36 -6.02 -20.04 -17.68
N GLY A 37 -5.01 -19.24 -17.43
CA GLY A 37 -3.88 -19.04 -18.35
C GLY A 37 -3.93 -17.74 -19.16
N ASP A 38 -4.98 -16.92 -19.01
CA ASP A 38 -5.03 -15.61 -19.65
C ASP A 38 -3.96 -14.66 -19.11
N GLU A 39 -3.51 -13.77 -19.97
CA GLU A 39 -2.63 -12.66 -19.58
C GLU A 39 -3.43 -11.37 -19.52
N ILE A 40 -3.32 -10.69 -18.37
CA ILE A 40 -3.96 -9.40 -18.16
C ILE A 40 -2.95 -8.31 -18.49
N THR A 41 -3.23 -7.56 -19.56
CA THR A 41 -2.43 -6.40 -19.96
C THR A 41 -3.06 -5.10 -19.45
N LEU A 42 -2.32 -4.00 -19.47
CA LEU A 42 -2.83 -2.67 -19.10
C LEU A 42 -3.86 -2.12 -20.09
N GLU A 43 -4.02 -2.75 -21.23
CA GLU A 43 -4.91 -2.31 -22.30
C GLU A 43 -6.36 -2.29 -21.84
N GLY A 44 -6.98 -1.12 -21.89
CA GLY A 44 -8.39 -0.94 -21.50
C GLY A 44 -8.69 -1.02 -20.00
N LEU A 45 -7.66 -1.16 -19.15
CA LEU A 45 -7.86 -1.13 -17.69
C LEU A 45 -7.82 0.29 -17.12
N PHE A 46 -6.87 1.10 -17.55
CA PHE A 46 -6.67 2.46 -17.09
C PHE A 46 -6.53 3.42 -18.26
N GLY A 47 -7.05 4.63 -18.10
CA GLY A 47 -6.95 5.72 -19.07
C GLY A 47 -6.08 6.87 -18.55
N MET A 48 -5.56 7.67 -19.46
CA MET A 48 -4.87 8.92 -19.10
C MET A 48 -5.83 9.87 -18.38
N GLY A 49 -5.42 10.39 -17.23
CA GLY A 49 -6.24 11.29 -16.40
C GLY A 49 -7.13 10.56 -15.39
N ASP A 50 -7.18 9.23 -15.38
CA ASP A 50 -7.91 8.48 -14.37
C ASP A 50 -7.27 8.64 -12.99
N PHE A 51 -8.10 8.48 -11.96
CA PHE A 51 -7.62 8.43 -10.58
C PHE A 51 -7.54 6.98 -10.11
N VAL A 52 -6.45 6.67 -9.46
CA VAL A 52 -6.14 5.33 -8.94
C VAL A 52 -5.75 5.36 -7.47
N ASP A 53 -6.03 4.27 -6.79
CA ASP A 53 -5.57 3.98 -5.43
C ASP A 53 -4.48 2.92 -5.52
N VAL A 54 -3.32 3.21 -4.93
CA VAL A 54 -2.15 2.33 -4.98
C VAL A 54 -1.85 1.78 -3.60
N THR A 55 -1.91 0.47 -3.46
CA THR A 55 -1.64 -0.26 -2.22
C THR A 55 -0.29 -0.98 -2.33
N GLY A 56 0.56 -0.80 -1.34
CA GLY A 56 1.85 -1.46 -1.25
C GLY A 56 2.34 -1.57 0.18
N THR A 57 3.44 -2.28 0.37
CA THR A 57 4.09 -2.41 1.67
C THR A 57 5.16 -1.33 1.82
N THR A 58 5.06 -0.53 2.86
CA THR A 58 6.01 0.56 3.11
C THR A 58 7.41 0.04 3.42
N VAL A 59 8.42 0.88 3.18
CA VAL A 59 9.81 0.55 3.51
C VAL A 59 9.95 0.36 5.02
N GLY A 60 10.54 -0.76 5.45
CA GLY A 60 10.81 -1.06 6.85
C GLY A 60 11.84 -0.10 7.45
N ARG A 61 11.62 0.31 8.69
CA ARG A 61 12.51 1.18 9.46
C ARG A 61 13.01 0.54 10.75
N GLY A 62 12.73 -0.76 10.94
CA GLY A 62 13.10 -1.53 12.12
C GLY A 62 12.38 -1.06 13.38
N PHE A 63 12.99 -1.29 14.54
CA PHE A 63 12.49 -0.79 15.82
C PHE A 63 12.75 0.71 15.91
N ALA A 64 11.70 1.49 16.17
CA ALA A 64 11.77 2.94 16.29
C ALA A 64 11.26 3.40 17.65
N GLY A 65 11.98 4.35 18.26
CA GLY A 65 11.56 5.01 19.49
C GLY A 65 10.36 5.92 19.28
N VAL A 66 9.77 6.39 20.37
CA VAL A 66 8.53 7.18 20.39
C VAL A 66 8.63 8.50 19.63
N MET A 67 9.80 9.14 19.61
CA MET A 67 10.00 10.37 18.86
C MET A 67 9.90 10.13 17.35
N LYS A 68 10.58 9.11 16.82
CA LYS A 68 10.55 8.78 15.39
C LYS A 68 9.21 8.19 14.95
N ARG A 69 8.66 7.27 15.78
CA ARG A 69 7.45 6.52 15.43
C ARG A 69 6.17 7.34 15.58
N HIS A 70 6.10 8.19 16.61
CA HIS A 70 4.87 8.92 16.98
C HIS A 70 5.03 10.43 17.02
N HIS A 71 6.19 10.96 16.61
CA HIS A 71 6.48 12.39 16.59
C HIS A 71 6.33 13.08 17.95
N MET A 72 6.66 12.36 19.05
CA MET A 72 6.67 12.94 20.37
C MET A 72 7.83 13.92 20.54
N ALA A 73 7.63 14.99 21.31
CA ALA A 73 8.62 16.05 21.49
C ALA A 73 9.84 15.59 22.31
N GLY A 74 9.65 14.62 23.22
CA GLY A 74 10.69 14.24 24.18
C GLY A 74 10.83 15.27 25.29
N PHE A 75 12.00 15.30 25.94
CA PHE A 75 12.33 16.22 27.01
C PHE A 75 13.47 17.16 26.58
N PRO A 76 13.70 18.29 27.29
CA PRO A 76 14.85 19.16 27.00
C PRO A 76 16.17 18.40 27.05
N ALA A 77 17.12 18.74 26.18
CA ALA A 77 18.44 18.12 26.14
C ALA A 77 19.39 18.63 27.27
N SER A 78 18.92 19.56 28.10
CA SER A 78 19.66 20.19 29.20
C SER A 78 18.84 20.19 30.49
N HIS A 79 19.28 20.91 31.51
CA HIS A 79 18.60 21.01 32.83
C HIS A 79 18.44 19.66 33.55
N GLY A 80 19.48 18.81 33.49
CA GLY A 80 19.52 17.56 34.24
C GLY A 80 18.67 16.43 33.69
N THR A 81 18.22 16.50 32.46
CA THR A 81 17.40 15.43 31.82
C THR A 81 18.21 14.15 31.56
N HIS A 82 19.53 14.28 31.35
CA HIS A 82 20.46 13.16 31.08
C HIS A 82 19.93 12.23 29.97
N GLU A 83 19.80 10.92 30.25
CA GLU A 83 19.44 9.87 29.29
C GLU A 83 17.96 9.90 28.87
N TYR A 84 17.11 10.59 29.61
CA TYR A 84 15.64 10.58 29.42
C TYR A 84 15.13 11.48 28.28
N PHE A 85 15.99 12.27 27.67
CA PHE A 85 15.54 13.28 26.68
C PHE A 85 14.80 12.71 25.45
N ARG A 86 14.99 11.42 25.16
CA ARG A 86 14.28 10.75 24.06
C ARG A 86 13.16 9.78 24.52
N HIS A 87 12.82 9.77 25.79
CA HIS A 87 11.81 8.88 26.36
C HIS A 87 10.38 9.39 26.13
N GLY A 88 9.41 8.48 26.23
CA GLY A 88 7.99 8.78 26.02
C GLY A 88 7.26 9.33 27.23
N GLY A 89 7.92 9.40 28.40
CA GLY A 89 7.32 9.84 29.65
C GLY A 89 6.42 8.77 30.30
N SER A 90 5.49 9.20 31.14
CA SER A 90 4.58 8.30 31.85
C SER A 90 3.70 7.48 30.91
N ILE A 91 3.50 6.21 31.26
CA ILE A 91 2.64 5.30 30.53
C ILE A 91 1.27 5.07 31.18
N GLY A 92 1.04 5.60 32.38
CA GLY A 92 -0.23 5.47 33.10
C GLY A 92 -0.14 5.79 34.56
N ASN A 93 -1.23 5.55 35.31
CA ASN A 93 -1.37 5.74 36.72
C ASN A 93 -1.29 4.41 37.49
N ARG A 94 -1.05 4.48 38.79
CA ARG A 94 -0.81 3.31 39.64
C ARG A 94 -2.08 2.48 39.93
N LYS A 95 -3.00 2.99 40.76
CA LYS A 95 -4.15 2.20 41.24
C LYS A 95 -5.30 2.13 40.25
N PHE A 96 -5.69 3.25 39.70
CA PHE A 96 -6.76 3.34 38.71
C PHE A 96 -6.19 4.00 37.43
N PRO A 97 -6.27 3.33 36.30
CA PRO A 97 -7.00 2.09 35.92
C PRO A 97 -6.26 0.79 36.24
N GLY A 98 -5.08 0.79 36.90
CA GLY A 98 -4.30 -0.41 37.23
C GLY A 98 -3.70 -1.17 36.04
N ARG A 99 -3.74 -0.56 34.84
CA ARG A 99 -3.24 -1.10 33.58
C ARG A 99 -2.77 0.01 32.66
N VAL A 100 -1.95 -0.33 31.66
CA VAL A 100 -1.67 0.55 30.54
C VAL A 100 -2.80 0.44 29.53
N PHE A 101 -3.35 1.56 29.08
CA PHE A 101 -4.43 1.57 28.08
C PHE A 101 -3.96 0.97 26.75
N LYS A 102 -4.88 0.28 26.07
CA LYS A 102 -4.66 -0.17 24.69
C LYS A 102 -4.36 1.05 23.80
N ASN A 103 -3.55 0.83 22.76
CA ASN A 103 -3.14 1.88 21.82
C ASN A 103 -2.27 3.01 22.45
N LYS A 104 -1.73 2.82 23.64
CA LYS A 104 -0.72 3.73 24.19
C LYS A 104 0.49 3.78 23.23
N ARG A 105 0.87 4.98 22.83
CA ARG A 105 1.99 5.20 21.90
C ARG A 105 3.31 4.87 22.57
N MET A 106 3.97 3.82 22.10
CA MET A 106 5.26 3.34 22.60
C MET A 106 6.21 3.07 21.41
N GLY A 107 7.49 2.87 21.71
CA GLY A 107 8.45 2.37 20.74
C GLY A 107 8.02 1.01 20.19
N GLY A 108 8.47 0.68 18.99
CA GLY A 108 8.16 -0.60 18.35
C GLY A 108 8.52 -0.62 16.88
N HIS A 109 8.11 -1.66 16.20
CA HIS A 109 8.32 -1.82 14.75
C HIS A 109 7.68 -0.67 13.97
N MET A 110 8.41 -0.14 13.00
CA MET A 110 7.95 0.92 12.12
C MET A 110 8.24 0.55 10.67
N GLY A 111 7.28 0.78 9.81
CA GLY A 111 7.34 0.35 8.40
C GLY A 111 7.00 -1.13 8.20
N CYS A 112 7.16 -1.62 6.99
CA CYS A 112 6.64 -2.91 6.53
C CYS A 112 5.12 -3.07 6.72
N ASP A 113 4.40 -1.95 6.80
CA ASP A 113 2.95 -1.91 6.92
C ASP A 113 2.33 -1.76 5.53
N VAL A 114 1.19 -2.42 5.32
CA VAL A 114 0.39 -2.22 4.11
C VAL A 114 -0.26 -0.84 4.18
N MET A 115 0.00 -0.03 3.17
CA MET A 115 -0.54 1.33 3.06
C MET A 115 -1.15 1.55 1.68
N THR A 116 -2.27 2.24 1.63
CA THR A 116 -2.92 2.66 0.38
C THR A 116 -2.82 4.16 0.20
N GLN A 117 -2.14 4.58 -0.86
CA GLN A 117 -2.13 5.98 -1.29
C GLN A 117 -3.29 6.20 -2.24
N GLN A 118 -4.22 7.07 -1.84
CA GLN A 118 -5.47 7.29 -2.55
C GLN A 118 -5.41 8.46 -3.54
N ASN A 119 -6.24 8.38 -4.58
CA ASN A 119 -6.49 9.47 -5.54
C ASN A 119 -5.24 9.94 -6.30
N LEU A 120 -4.34 9.05 -6.65
CA LEU A 120 -3.22 9.37 -7.53
C LEU A 120 -3.71 9.46 -8.98
N LYS A 121 -3.14 10.39 -9.74
CA LYS A 121 -3.53 10.61 -11.14
C LYS A 121 -2.64 9.82 -12.08
N VAL A 122 -3.26 9.16 -13.06
CA VAL A 122 -2.55 8.51 -14.16
C VAL A 122 -2.14 9.58 -15.17
N VAL A 123 -0.84 9.72 -15.40
CA VAL A 123 -0.26 10.67 -16.35
C VAL A 123 -0.23 10.11 -17.75
N SER A 124 0.22 8.86 -17.88
CA SER A 124 0.34 8.18 -19.17
C SER A 124 0.24 6.68 -19.00
N VAL A 125 -0.28 6.01 -20.01
CA VAL A 125 -0.35 4.55 -20.12
C VAL A 125 0.35 4.17 -21.42
N ARG A 126 1.33 3.27 -21.33
CA ARG A 126 2.05 2.70 -22.48
C ARG A 126 1.78 1.19 -22.54
N PRO A 127 0.77 0.75 -23.30
CA PRO A 127 0.37 -0.65 -23.34
C PRO A 127 1.47 -1.56 -23.89
N GLU A 128 2.23 -1.10 -24.87
CA GLU A 128 3.31 -1.85 -25.53
C GLU A 128 4.40 -2.29 -24.53
N GLU A 129 4.68 -1.47 -23.51
CA GLU A 129 5.68 -1.71 -22.47
C GLU A 129 5.05 -2.26 -21.18
N ASN A 130 3.71 -2.41 -21.11
CA ASN A 130 2.95 -2.63 -19.89
C ASN A 130 3.31 -1.63 -18.76
N LEU A 131 3.49 -0.35 -19.12
CA LEU A 131 3.95 0.70 -18.25
C LEU A 131 2.83 1.68 -17.92
N LEU A 132 2.64 1.94 -16.60
CA LEU A 132 1.70 2.92 -16.06
C LEU A 132 2.48 4.01 -15.32
N LEU A 133 2.37 5.25 -15.79
CA LEU A 133 2.97 6.43 -15.13
C LEU A 133 1.94 7.10 -14.24
N ILE A 134 2.24 7.16 -12.95
CA ILE A 134 1.36 7.72 -11.90
C ILE A 134 2.05 8.91 -11.25
N GLU A 135 1.32 10.01 -11.10
CA GLU A 135 1.79 11.22 -10.42
C GLU A 135 1.65 11.07 -8.91
N GLY A 136 2.77 11.22 -8.18
CA GLY A 136 2.79 11.22 -6.72
C GLY A 136 3.68 10.14 -6.12
N SER A 137 3.54 9.97 -4.80
CA SER A 137 4.33 8.99 -4.05
C SER A 137 3.65 7.62 -4.02
N ILE A 138 4.41 6.57 -4.20
CA ILE A 138 3.96 5.18 -4.15
C ILE A 138 4.57 4.51 -2.92
N PRO A 139 3.78 3.74 -2.14
CA PRO A 139 4.30 3.06 -0.96
C PRO A 139 5.25 1.92 -1.33
N GLY A 140 6.40 1.87 -0.67
CA GLY A 140 7.36 0.78 -0.79
C GLY A 140 8.72 1.17 -1.36
N ALA A 141 9.57 0.18 -1.53
CA ALA A 141 10.90 0.32 -2.14
C ALA A 141 10.81 0.21 -3.66
N LYS A 142 11.89 0.59 -4.35
CA LYS A 142 12.03 0.31 -5.79
C LYS A 142 11.88 -1.19 -6.05
N ASN A 143 11.20 -1.55 -7.12
CA ASN A 143 10.93 -2.93 -7.53
C ASN A 143 10.07 -3.73 -6.54
N SER A 144 9.34 -3.06 -5.63
CA SER A 144 8.34 -3.71 -4.79
C SER A 144 7.05 -3.97 -5.59
N ILE A 145 6.29 -4.96 -5.13
CA ILE A 145 4.99 -5.28 -5.70
C ILE A 145 3.94 -4.34 -5.12
N ILE A 146 3.11 -3.80 -5.99
CA ILE A 146 2.00 -2.90 -5.65
C ILE A 146 0.73 -3.38 -6.31
N PHE A 147 -0.40 -3.07 -5.69
CA PHE A 147 -1.73 -3.25 -6.29
C PHE A 147 -2.28 -1.88 -6.68
N VAL A 148 -2.70 -1.77 -7.93
CA VAL A 148 -3.33 -0.57 -8.48
C VAL A 148 -4.80 -0.86 -8.72
N SER A 149 -5.67 -0.04 -8.18
CA SER A 149 -7.13 -0.14 -8.38
C SER A 149 -7.71 1.22 -8.74
N GLY A 150 -8.87 1.25 -9.37
CA GLY A 150 -9.59 2.50 -9.58
C GLY A 150 -9.90 3.20 -8.26
N ALA A 151 -9.77 4.53 -8.21
CA ALA A 151 -9.98 5.31 -7.00
C ALA A 151 -11.43 5.20 -6.50
N ILE A 152 -11.58 4.93 -5.20
CA ILE A 152 -12.90 4.80 -4.56
C ILE A 152 -13.54 6.19 -4.38
N LYS A 153 -12.75 7.21 -4.03
CA LYS A 153 -13.24 8.55 -3.69
C LYS A 153 -13.36 9.49 -4.88
N LYS A 154 -12.46 9.37 -5.86
CA LYS A 154 -12.46 10.14 -7.09
C LYS A 154 -12.63 9.21 -8.28
N THR A 155 -13.86 9.00 -8.71
CA THR A 155 -14.11 8.35 -10.00
C THR A 155 -13.89 9.37 -11.11
N ALA A 156 -13.11 9.03 -12.13
CA ALA A 156 -13.04 9.84 -13.35
C ALA A 156 -14.47 10.05 -13.85
N LYS A 157 -14.85 11.30 -14.12
CA LYS A 157 -16.17 11.60 -14.70
C LYS A 157 -16.25 10.84 -16.03
N LYS A 158 -16.99 9.75 -16.08
CA LYS A 158 -17.41 9.11 -17.33
C LYS A 158 -18.25 10.13 -18.12
N GLY A 159 -17.61 11.00 -18.90
CA GLY A 159 -18.40 12.01 -19.57
C GLY A 159 -17.63 13.13 -20.27
N ALA A 160 -16.46 12.83 -20.84
CA ALA A 160 -15.81 13.77 -21.75
C ALA A 160 -15.30 13.08 -23.04
N LYS A 161 -16.03 12.05 -23.50
CA LYS A 161 -15.95 11.57 -24.87
C LYS A 161 -17.21 12.04 -25.61
N LYS A 162 -17.32 13.34 -25.84
CA LYS A 162 -18.14 13.86 -26.94
C LYS A 162 -17.35 14.90 -27.67
N ALA A 163 -16.97 14.54 -28.87
CA ALA A 163 -16.86 15.29 -30.08
C ALA A 163 -16.05 16.60 -30.05
N LYS A 164 -14.93 16.58 -30.72
CA LYS A 164 -14.78 17.56 -31.79
C LYS A 164 -14.48 16.77 -33.07
N GLN A 165 -15.51 16.66 -33.87
CA GLN A 165 -15.39 16.55 -35.32
C GLN A 165 -14.67 17.77 -35.85
#